data_722f8253552ef22e046e8d6b4996a5b4
#
_entry.id   722f8253552ef22e046e8d6b4996a5b4
#
_cell.length_a   1.000
_cell.length_b   1.000
_cell.length_c   1.000
_cell.angle_alpha   90.00
_cell.angle_beta   90.00
_cell.angle_gamma   90.00
#
_symmetry.space_group_name_H-M   'P 1'
#
loop_
_entity.id
_entity.type
_entity.pdbx_description
1 polymer ?
#
loop_
_entity_poly.entity_id
_entity_poly.type
_entity_poly.pdbx_seq_one_letter_code
_entity_poly.pdbx_strand_id
1 'polypeptide(L)'
;MEGVAPPFAAVLFDLDGVLRNTEPYHRMAYAQLARSLSGGAPPDAGEIAGKSNLQLYEALVARFGGPATAEVSQRHFRLVCQLLEEYRVGPMPGLEEALDALRRRGIPFGVVSSSWRWYVEHCLRELGMYEDAAVIVTGSDGLPLKPAPAPYQAAARVFRPAPPGAVLAVED
;
A
#
# COMPACT_ATOMS: atom_id res chain seq x y z
N MET A 1 -0.93 -32.44 21.81
CA MET A 1 0.26 -31.55 21.68
C MET A 1 -0.22 -30.14 22.02
N GLU A 2 0.13 -29.64 23.19
CA GLU A 2 -0.14 -28.25 23.56
C GLU A 2 0.62 -27.36 22.57
N GLY A 3 -0.13 -26.63 21.74
CA GLY A 3 0.46 -25.75 20.74
C GLY A 3 1.18 -24.61 21.46
N VAL A 4 2.45 -24.43 21.15
CA VAL A 4 3.20 -23.21 21.55
C VAL A 4 2.36 -21.99 21.13
N ALA A 5 2.05 -21.12 22.09
CA ALA A 5 1.32 -19.89 21.81
C ALA A 5 2.04 -19.12 20.69
N PRO A 6 1.33 -18.54 19.72
CA PRO A 6 1.97 -17.80 18.65
C PRO A 6 2.80 -16.66 19.22
N PRO A 7 3.97 -16.35 18.62
CA PRO A 7 4.87 -15.31 19.14
C PRO A 7 4.29 -13.89 19.04
N PHE A 8 3.18 -13.72 18.31
CA PHE A 8 2.48 -12.45 18.13
C PHE A 8 0.96 -12.64 18.11
N ALA A 9 0.24 -11.62 18.54
CA ALA A 9 -1.21 -11.62 18.67
C ALA A 9 -1.93 -11.14 17.39
N ALA A 10 -1.25 -10.43 16.51
CA ALA A 10 -1.75 -9.95 15.22
C ALA A 10 -0.62 -9.63 14.27
N VAL A 11 -0.94 -9.54 12.97
CA VAL A 11 -0.02 -9.09 11.91
C VAL A 11 -0.60 -7.87 11.20
N LEU A 12 0.23 -6.86 10.97
CA LEU A 12 -0.09 -5.70 10.15
C LEU A 12 0.80 -5.73 8.90
N PHE A 13 0.18 -5.81 7.73
CA PHE A 13 0.86 -5.81 6.45
C PHE A 13 0.84 -4.42 5.83
N ASP A 14 1.93 -4.01 5.21
CA ASP A 14 1.86 -3.02 4.15
C ASP A 14 1.21 -3.63 2.90
N LEU A 15 0.81 -2.79 1.94
CA LEU A 15 0.23 -3.24 0.68
C LEU A 15 1.28 -3.31 -0.43
N ASP A 16 1.86 -2.15 -0.73
CA ASP A 16 2.71 -1.97 -1.91
C ASP A 16 4.10 -2.57 -1.64
N GLY A 17 4.52 -3.55 -2.46
CA GLY A 17 5.77 -4.30 -2.23
C GLY A 17 5.65 -5.49 -1.26
N VAL A 18 4.61 -5.56 -0.43
CA VAL A 18 4.41 -6.62 0.57
C VAL A 18 3.29 -7.59 0.20
N LEU A 19 2.06 -7.11 0.00
CA LEU A 19 0.94 -7.96 -0.44
C LEU A 19 0.95 -8.17 -1.95
N ARG A 20 1.42 -7.17 -2.70
CA ARG A 20 1.45 -7.16 -4.16
C ARG A 20 2.68 -6.41 -4.64
N ASN A 21 3.39 -6.92 -5.67
CA ASN A 21 4.51 -6.20 -6.27
C ASN A 21 4.01 -5.09 -7.19
N THR A 22 3.73 -3.92 -6.61
CA THR A 22 3.14 -2.77 -7.31
C THR A 22 4.19 -1.77 -7.81
N GLU A 23 5.41 -1.79 -7.28
CA GLU A 23 6.46 -0.80 -7.54
C GLU A 23 6.76 -0.60 -9.05
N PRO A 24 6.91 -1.64 -9.91
CA PRO A 24 7.12 -1.45 -11.34
C PRO A 24 5.96 -0.68 -12.00
N TYR A 25 4.74 -0.90 -11.54
CA TYR A 25 3.52 -0.30 -12.09
C TYR A 25 3.33 1.14 -11.64
N HIS A 26 3.73 1.47 -10.42
CA HIS A 26 3.83 2.85 -9.97
C HIS A 26 4.80 3.66 -10.85
N ARG A 27 5.95 3.11 -11.20
CA ARG A 27 6.91 3.74 -12.12
C ARG A 27 6.34 3.91 -13.53
N MET A 28 5.68 2.88 -14.06
CA MET A 28 5.03 2.95 -15.37
C MET A 28 3.91 4.00 -15.39
N ALA A 29 3.05 4.01 -14.39
CA ALA A 29 1.97 4.98 -14.24
C ALA A 29 2.51 6.41 -14.14
N TYR A 30 3.57 6.62 -13.35
CA TYR A 30 4.23 7.91 -13.27
C TYR A 30 4.77 8.38 -14.62
N ALA A 31 5.43 7.50 -15.37
CA ALA A 31 5.96 7.82 -16.69
C ALA A 31 4.85 8.18 -17.70
N GLN A 32 3.72 7.47 -17.66
CA GLN A 32 2.55 7.77 -18.50
C GLN A 32 1.94 9.12 -18.11
N LEU A 33 1.77 9.38 -16.81
CA LEU A 33 1.23 10.62 -16.28
C LEU A 33 2.13 11.81 -16.66
N ALA A 34 3.43 11.69 -16.48
CA ALA A 34 4.40 12.72 -16.84
C ALA A 34 4.36 13.05 -18.34
N ARG A 35 4.27 12.03 -19.21
CA ARG A 35 4.09 12.23 -20.66
C ARG A 35 2.81 12.98 -21.01
N SER A 36 1.71 12.64 -20.32
CA SER A 36 0.42 13.32 -20.56
C SER A 36 0.42 14.80 -20.19
N LEU A 37 1.20 15.18 -19.17
CA LEU A 37 1.33 16.56 -18.70
C LEU A 37 2.38 17.36 -19.50
N SER A 38 3.45 16.70 -19.96
CA SER A 38 4.58 17.36 -20.66
C SER A 38 4.40 17.49 -22.17
N GLY A 39 3.33 16.94 -22.72
CA GLY A 39 3.15 16.89 -24.17
C GLY A 39 4.02 15.85 -24.88
N GLY A 40 4.61 14.87 -24.14
CA GLY A 40 5.30 13.72 -24.72
C GLY A 40 6.73 13.44 -24.25
N ALA A 41 7.39 14.38 -23.57
CA ALA A 41 8.74 14.13 -23.03
C ALA A 41 8.67 13.19 -21.81
N PRO A 42 9.42 12.07 -21.78
CA PRO A 42 9.47 11.20 -20.59
C PRO A 42 10.21 11.92 -19.46
N PRO A 43 9.89 11.62 -18.18
CA PRO A 43 10.69 12.07 -17.06
C PRO A 43 12.07 11.42 -17.09
N ASP A 44 13.08 12.14 -16.62
CA ASP A 44 14.41 11.56 -16.41
C ASP A 44 14.33 10.52 -15.27
N ALA A 45 15.01 9.39 -15.43
CA ALA A 45 15.09 8.35 -14.41
C ALA A 45 15.66 8.88 -13.07
N GLY A 46 16.58 9.86 -13.12
CA GLY A 46 17.09 10.55 -11.94
C GLY A 46 16.06 11.43 -11.22
N GLU A 47 15.00 11.85 -11.91
CA GLU A 47 13.92 12.64 -11.31
C GLU A 47 13.01 11.80 -10.38
N ILE A 48 12.97 10.50 -10.58
CA ILE A 48 12.11 9.56 -9.85
C ILE A 48 12.81 8.99 -8.62
N ALA A 49 14.11 8.74 -8.73
CA ALA A 49 14.86 8.03 -7.71
C ALA A 49 14.85 8.74 -6.34
N GLY A 50 14.48 8.00 -5.30
CA GLY A 50 14.54 8.46 -3.91
C GLY A 50 13.47 9.47 -3.47
N LYS A 51 12.47 9.76 -4.33
CA LYS A 51 11.37 10.66 -3.99
C LYS A 51 10.12 9.91 -3.58
N SER A 52 9.39 10.44 -2.60
CA SER A 52 8.04 9.98 -2.31
C SER A 52 7.08 10.32 -3.47
N ASN A 53 5.99 9.58 -3.59
CA ASN A 53 4.96 9.85 -4.60
C ASN A 53 4.45 11.30 -4.53
N LEU A 54 4.26 11.85 -3.33
CA LEU A 54 3.84 13.25 -3.16
C LEU A 54 4.84 14.23 -3.78
N GLN A 55 6.13 14.07 -3.50
CA GLN A 55 7.19 14.92 -4.07
C GLN A 55 7.24 14.82 -5.60
N LEU A 56 6.95 13.63 -6.16
CA LEU A 56 6.88 13.45 -7.61
C LEU A 56 5.69 14.19 -8.22
N TYR A 57 4.52 14.14 -7.57
CA TYR A 57 3.33 14.87 -8.07
C TYR A 57 3.51 16.38 -7.97
N GLU A 58 4.07 16.88 -6.88
CA GLU A 58 4.39 18.31 -6.70
C GLU A 58 5.37 18.78 -7.78
N ALA A 59 6.41 18.00 -8.06
CA ALA A 59 7.39 18.30 -9.12
C ALA A 59 6.75 18.34 -10.50
N LEU A 60 5.83 17.41 -10.81
CA LEU A 60 5.11 17.41 -12.09
C LEU A 60 4.23 18.66 -12.24
N VAL A 61 3.46 19.00 -11.22
CA VAL A 61 2.59 20.19 -11.24
C VAL A 61 3.40 21.46 -11.33
N ALA A 62 4.50 21.58 -10.59
CA ALA A 62 5.39 22.74 -10.63
C ALA A 62 6.05 22.92 -12.00
N ARG A 63 6.43 21.82 -12.67
CA ARG A 63 7.16 21.87 -13.94
C ARG A 63 6.27 22.09 -15.16
N PHE A 64 5.12 21.45 -15.20
CA PHE A 64 4.27 21.40 -16.40
C PHE A 64 2.96 22.19 -16.24
N GLY A 65 2.66 22.66 -15.03
CA GLY A 65 1.34 23.17 -14.69
C GLY A 65 0.30 22.05 -14.63
N GLY A 66 -0.97 22.40 -14.51
CA GLY A 66 -2.05 21.43 -14.60
C GLY A 66 -2.92 21.37 -13.35
N PRO A 67 -3.60 20.22 -13.13
CA PRO A 67 -4.54 20.05 -12.03
C PRO A 67 -3.83 20.03 -10.66
N ALA A 68 -4.62 20.19 -9.59
CA ALA A 68 -4.10 20.12 -8.23
C ALA A 68 -3.37 18.80 -7.96
N THR A 69 -2.35 18.81 -7.10
CA THR A 69 -1.54 17.64 -6.76
C THR A 69 -2.37 16.42 -6.35
N ALA A 70 -3.49 16.64 -5.63
CA ALA A 70 -4.40 15.55 -5.25
C ALA A 70 -5.05 14.88 -6.48
N GLU A 71 -5.41 15.64 -7.52
CA GLU A 71 -5.97 15.09 -8.76
C GLU A 71 -4.92 14.31 -9.56
N VAL A 72 -3.69 14.82 -9.62
CA VAL A 72 -2.54 14.14 -10.22
C VAL A 72 -2.30 12.81 -9.53
N SER A 73 -2.33 12.79 -8.20
CA SER A 73 -2.21 11.59 -7.38
C SER A 73 -3.33 10.59 -7.68
N GLN A 74 -4.59 11.02 -7.72
CA GLN A 74 -5.71 10.13 -8.04
C GLN A 74 -5.60 9.52 -9.45
N ARG A 75 -5.16 10.32 -10.44
CA ARG A 75 -4.91 9.82 -11.80
C ARG A 75 -3.82 8.76 -11.83
N HIS A 76 -2.73 8.99 -11.07
CA HIS A 76 -1.65 8.02 -10.94
C HIS A 76 -2.16 6.67 -10.42
N PHE A 77 -2.89 6.66 -9.29
CA PHE A 77 -3.39 5.41 -8.72
C PHE A 77 -4.42 4.70 -9.62
N ARG A 78 -5.22 5.43 -10.40
CA ARG A 78 -6.10 4.83 -11.43
C ARG A 78 -5.29 4.15 -12.53
N LEU A 79 -4.20 4.76 -12.99
CA LEU A 79 -3.28 4.13 -13.95
C LEU A 79 -2.62 2.89 -13.36
N VAL A 80 -2.22 2.93 -12.08
CA VAL A 80 -1.68 1.73 -11.40
C VAL A 80 -2.69 0.61 -11.43
N CYS A 81 -3.96 0.83 -11.03
CA CYS A 81 -5.00 -0.19 -11.09
C CYS A 81 -5.15 -0.78 -12.49
N GLN A 82 -5.21 0.06 -13.54
CA GLN A 82 -5.30 -0.40 -14.93
C GLN A 82 -4.10 -1.28 -15.32
N LEU A 83 -2.89 -0.89 -14.95
CA LEU A 83 -1.69 -1.67 -15.21
C LEU A 83 -1.68 -3.00 -14.44
N LEU A 84 -2.07 -2.99 -13.17
CA LEU A 84 -2.16 -4.22 -12.37
C LEU A 84 -3.13 -5.24 -12.98
N GLU A 85 -4.27 -4.76 -13.52
CA GLU A 85 -5.24 -5.57 -14.24
C GLU A 85 -4.69 -6.06 -15.58
N GLU A 86 -4.15 -5.15 -16.42
CA GLU A 86 -3.58 -5.45 -17.74
C GLU A 86 -2.50 -6.54 -17.67
N TYR A 87 -1.59 -6.40 -16.70
CA TYR A 87 -0.47 -7.33 -16.50
C TYR A 87 -0.83 -8.52 -15.60
N ARG A 88 -2.09 -8.61 -15.13
CA ARG A 88 -2.57 -9.68 -14.26
C ARG A 88 -1.67 -9.91 -13.05
N VAL A 89 -1.30 -8.82 -12.38
CA VAL A 89 -0.37 -8.87 -11.25
C VAL A 89 -1.06 -9.52 -10.05
N GLY A 90 -0.60 -10.71 -9.70
CA GLY A 90 -1.12 -11.48 -8.56
C GLY A 90 -0.54 -11.06 -7.20
N PRO A 91 -0.83 -11.85 -6.16
CA PRO A 91 -0.25 -11.66 -4.84
C PRO A 91 1.27 -11.87 -4.85
N MET A 92 1.96 -11.34 -3.84
CA MET A 92 3.36 -11.69 -3.61
C MET A 92 3.51 -13.19 -3.35
N PRO A 93 4.61 -13.81 -3.83
CA PRO A 93 4.88 -15.21 -3.56
C PRO A 93 4.88 -15.51 -2.06
N GLY A 94 4.18 -16.56 -1.64
CA GLY A 94 4.06 -16.96 -0.24
C GLY A 94 2.96 -16.24 0.55
N LEU A 95 2.23 -15.30 -0.04
CA LEU A 95 1.15 -14.60 0.65
C LEU A 95 0.01 -15.53 1.04
N GLU A 96 -0.43 -16.39 0.12
CA GLU A 96 -1.54 -17.33 0.37
C GLU A 96 -1.19 -18.29 1.51
N GLU A 97 0.01 -18.86 1.50
CA GLU A 97 0.50 -19.75 2.55
C GLU A 97 0.60 -19.03 3.91
N ALA A 98 1.03 -17.75 3.90
CA ALA A 98 1.10 -16.95 5.11
C ALA A 98 -0.30 -16.68 5.68
N LEU A 99 -1.27 -16.27 4.85
CA LEU A 99 -2.65 -16.05 5.26
C LEU A 99 -3.30 -17.32 5.81
N ASP A 100 -3.09 -18.44 5.14
CA ASP A 100 -3.57 -19.74 5.61
C ASP A 100 -2.93 -20.15 6.95
N ALA A 101 -1.66 -19.84 7.14
CA ALA A 101 -1.00 -20.09 8.42
C ALA A 101 -1.56 -19.23 9.56
N LEU A 102 -1.91 -17.95 9.26
CA LEU A 102 -2.58 -17.05 10.20
C LEU A 102 -3.98 -17.56 10.56
N ARG A 103 -4.79 -17.90 9.53
CA ARG A 103 -6.14 -18.44 9.71
C ARG A 103 -6.14 -19.71 10.57
N ARG A 104 -5.26 -20.69 10.27
CA ARG A 104 -5.15 -21.93 11.06
C ARG A 104 -4.77 -21.69 12.51
N ARG A 105 -4.06 -20.61 12.82
CA ARG A 105 -3.66 -20.25 14.18
C ARG A 105 -4.60 -19.28 14.87
N GLY A 106 -5.66 -18.83 14.18
CA GLY A 106 -6.58 -17.81 14.71
C GLY A 106 -5.91 -16.46 14.95
N ILE A 107 -4.84 -16.13 14.19
CA ILE A 107 -4.13 -14.87 14.31
C ILE A 107 -4.77 -13.87 13.34
N PRO A 108 -5.39 -12.80 13.84
CA PRO A 108 -5.97 -11.77 12.99
C PRO A 108 -4.88 -10.95 12.28
N PHE A 109 -5.24 -10.35 11.15
CA PHE A 109 -4.38 -9.41 10.45
C PHE A 109 -5.09 -8.12 10.10
N GLY A 110 -4.30 -7.09 9.81
CA GLY A 110 -4.77 -5.82 9.27
C GLY A 110 -3.83 -5.31 8.18
N VAL A 111 -4.22 -4.22 7.54
CA VAL A 111 -3.44 -3.58 6.48
C VAL A 111 -3.20 -2.12 6.82
N VAL A 112 -1.97 -1.65 6.63
CA VAL A 112 -1.54 -0.27 6.87
C VAL A 112 -0.78 0.23 5.66
N SER A 113 -1.39 1.13 4.89
CA SER A 113 -0.80 1.68 3.67
C SER A 113 -0.84 3.21 3.67
N SER A 114 0.14 3.87 3.04
CA SER A 114 0.10 5.32 2.79
C SER A 114 -0.72 5.71 1.56
N SER A 115 -1.28 4.74 0.86
CA SER A 115 -2.06 4.93 -0.36
C SER A 115 -3.50 5.36 -0.09
N TRP A 116 -4.21 5.80 -1.14
CA TRP A 116 -5.62 6.17 -1.05
C TRP A 116 -6.51 4.99 -0.62
N ARG A 117 -7.50 5.24 0.23
CA ARG A 117 -8.42 4.20 0.74
C ARG A 117 -9.06 3.37 -0.39
N TRP A 118 -9.62 4.04 -1.39
CA TRP A 118 -10.28 3.36 -2.50
C TRP A 118 -9.34 2.41 -3.28
N TYR A 119 -8.05 2.78 -3.42
CA TYR A 119 -7.04 1.95 -4.06
C TYR A 119 -6.68 0.74 -3.19
N VAL A 120 -6.45 0.96 -1.90
CA VAL A 120 -6.17 -0.13 -0.94
C VAL A 120 -7.30 -1.14 -0.92
N GLU A 121 -8.55 -0.66 -0.80
CA GLU A 121 -9.73 -1.53 -0.78
C GLU A 121 -9.92 -2.28 -2.11
N HIS A 122 -9.65 -1.63 -3.25
CA HIS A 122 -9.67 -2.28 -4.56
C HIS A 122 -8.66 -3.43 -4.62
N CYS A 123 -7.40 -3.19 -4.26
CA CYS A 123 -6.37 -4.23 -4.23
C CYS A 123 -6.72 -5.39 -3.27
N LEU A 124 -7.24 -5.08 -2.09
CA LEU A 124 -7.60 -6.10 -1.11
C LEU A 124 -8.79 -6.96 -1.58
N ARG A 125 -9.76 -6.39 -2.30
CA ARG A 125 -10.86 -7.17 -2.90
C ARG A 125 -10.34 -8.11 -3.99
N GLU A 126 -9.44 -7.64 -4.87
CA GLU A 126 -8.82 -8.48 -5.89
C GLU A 126 -7.99 -9.63 -5.29
N LEU A 127 -7.33 -9.38 -4.13
CA LEU A 127 -6.56 -10.38 -3.40
C LEU A 127 -7.43 -11.28 -2.49
N GLY A 128 -8.76 -11.04 -2.42
CA GLY A 128 -9.67 -11.79 -1.55
C GLY A 128 -9.43 -11.58 -0.05
N MET A 129 -8.81 -10.45 0.34
CA MET A 129 -8.41 -10.15 1.71
C MET A 129 -9.29 -9.12 2.42
N TYR A 130 -10.14 -8.41 1.68
CA TYR A 130 -10.87 -7.25 2.20
C TYR A 130 -11.77 -7.60 3.39
N GLU A 131 -12.54 -8.67 3.28
CA GLU A 131 -13.48 -9.11 4.32
C GLU A 131 -12.78 -9.75 5.54
N ASP A 132 -11.59 -10.30 5.35
CA ASP A 132 -10.82 -10.95 6.40
C ASP A 132 -9.95 -9.99 7.21
N ALA A 133 -9.68 -8.79 6.67
CA ALA A 133 -8.85 -7.80 7.35
C ALA A 133 -9.59 -7.18 8.54
N ALA A 134 -9.10 -7.41 9.76
CA ALA A 134 -9.68 -6.89 10.98
C ALA A 134 -9.60 -5.35 11.07
N VAL A 135 -8.66 -4.73 10.39
CA VAL A 135 -8.45 -3.29 10.32
C VAL A 135 -7.75 -2.90 9.02
N ILE A 136 -8.15 -1.78 8.44
CA ILE A 136 -7.51 -1.17 7.27
C ILE A 136 -7.27 0.29 7.59
N VAL A 137 -5.98 0.69 7.68
CA VAL A 137 -5.54 2.07 7.86
C VAL A 137 -4.84 2.54 6.59
N THR A 138 -5.20 3.73 6.12
CA THR A 138 -4.79 4.24 4.80
C THR A 138 -4.31 5.69 4.87
N GLY A 139 -3.68 6.18 3.81
CA GLY A 139 -3.32 7.59 3.67
C GLY A 139 -4.51 8.56 3.68
N SER A 140 -5.74 8.05 3.56
CA SER A 140 -6.97 8.86 3.61
C SER A 140 -7.53 9.07 5.02
N ASP A 141 -6.92 8.50 6.06
CA ASP A 141 -7.48 8.50 7.43
C ASP A 141 -7.05 9.71 8.28
N GLY A 142 -6.39 10.69 7.66
CA GLY A 142 -6.00 11.93 8.34
C GLY A 142 -4.87 11.77 9.36
N LEU A 143 -4.18 10.63 9.34
CA LEU A 143 -2.99 10.38 10.16
C LEU A 143 -1.72 10.84 9.44
N PRO A 144 -0.64 11.18 10.18
CA PRO A 144 0.67 11.35 9.58
C PRO A 144 1.05 10.09 8.78
N LEU A 145 1.53 10.27 7.53
CA LEU A 145 1.93 9.15 6.67
C LEU A 145 3.18 8.44 7.20
N LYS A 146 3.40 7.18 6.80
CA LYS A 146 4.67 6.48 7.01
C LYS A 146 5.84 7.34 6.48
N PRO A 147 6.99 7.40 7.15
CA PRO A 147 7.44 6.52 8.25
C PRO A 147 6.99 6.94 9.65
N ALA A 148 6.00 7.83 9.81
CA ALA A 148 5.46 8.11 11.14
C ALA A 148 4.83 6.84 11.74
N PRO A 149 4.98 6.58 13.05
CA PRO A 149 4.44 5.37 13.67
C PRO A 149 2.92 5.40 13.86
N ALA A 150 2.30 6.56 13.69
CA ALA A 150 0.88 6.78 13.98
C ALA A 150 -0.08 5.81 13.25
N PRO A 151 0.08 5.47 11.95
CA PRO A 151 -0.80 4.53 11.26
C PRO A 151 -0.74 3.12 11.88
N TYR A 152 0.47 2.62 12.18
CA TYR A 152 0.65 1.32 12.83
C TYR A 152 0.11 1.31 14.26
N GLN A 153 0.32 2.39 15.01
CA GLN A 153 -0.24 2.53 16.36
C GLN A 153 -1.77 2.56 16.34
N ALA A 154 -2.38 3.22 15.36
CA ALA A 154 -3.83 3.26 15.20
C ALA A 154 -4.38 1.85 14.90
N ALA A 155 -3.77 1.14 13.95
CA ALA A 155 -4.15 -0.22 13.59
C ALA A 155 -3.97 -1.20 14.77
N ALA A 156 -2.85 -1.14 15.47
CA ALA A 156 -2.56 -2.03 16.60
C ALA A 156 -3.55 -1.89 17.78
N ARG A 157 -4.20 -0.72 17.92
CA ARG A 157 -5.23 -0.52 18.97
C ARG A 157 -6.44 -1.44 18.82
N VAL A 158 -6.74 -1.89 17.62
CA VAL A 158 -7.87 -2.80 17.35
C VAL A 158 -7.64 -4.17 18.00
N PHE A 159 -6.38 -4.58 18.17
CA PHE A 159 -6.01 -5.88 18.71
C PHE A 159 -5.79 -5.89 20.23
N ARG A 160 -6.23 -4.85 20.95
CA ARG A 160 -6.15 -4.82 22.42
C ARG A 160 -7.05 -5.90 23.04
N PRO A 161 -6.62 -6.54 24.15
CA PRO A 161 -5.58 -6.12 25.10
C PRO A 161 -4.14 -6.58 24.81
N ALA A 162 -3.81 -6.97 23.57
CA ALA A 162 -2.44 -7.40 23.25
C ALA A 162 -1.43 -6.27 23.57
N PRO A 163 -0.29 -6.60 24.20
CA PRO A 163 0.77 -5.62 24.41
C PRO A 163 1.35 -5.14 23.06
N PRO A 164 1.85 -3.90 22.97
CA PRO A 164 2.35 -3.34 21.69
C PRO A 164 3.42 -4.20 21.00
N GLY A 165 4.28 -4.89 21.76
CA GLY A 165 5.29 -5.79 21.22
C GLY A 165 4.76 -7.13 20.69
N ALA A 166 3.46 -7.39 20.82
CA ALA A 166 2.84 -8.62 20.34
C ALA A 166 2.18 -8.44 18.95
N VAL A 167 2.28 -7.28 18.30
CA VAL A 167 1.80 -7.05 16.94
C VAL A 167 2.98 -6.96 16.01
N LEU A 168 3.04 -7.89 15.04
CA LEU A 168 4.08 -7.93 14.01
C LEU A 168 3.70 -6.97 12.87
N ALA A 169 4.63 -6.11 12.45
CA ALA A 169 4.52 -5.34 11.21
C ALA A 169 5.39 -5.98 10.12
N VAL A 170 4.86 -6.06 8.89
CA VAL A 170 5.56 -6.55 7.70
C VAL A 170 5.61 -5.43 6.69
N GLU A 171 6.83 -5.01 6.33
CA GLU A 171 7.18 -3.90 5.42
C GLU A 171 8.23 -4.35 4.39
N ASP A 172 8.40 -3.60 3.31
CA ASP A 172 9.46 -3.76 2.30
C ASP A 172 10.70 -2.89 2.56
#